data_354245b34e56dd5a2b777611c01ed655
#
_entry.id   354245b34e56dd5a2b777611c01ed655
#
_cell.length_a   1.000
_cell.length_b   1.000
_cell.length_c   1.000
_cell.angle_alpha   90.00
_cell.angle_beta   90.00
_cell.angle_gamma   90.00
#
_symmetry.space_group_name_H-M   'P 1'
#
loop_
_entity.id
_entity.type
_entity.pdbx_description
1 polymer ?
#
loop_
_entity_poly.entity_id
_entity_poly.type
_entity_poly.pdbx_seq_one_letter_code
_entity_poly.pdbx_strand_id
1 'polypeptide(L)'
;MTLTPLAVRPSTETEFDPRPSLAVWKFASCDGCQLTLLNCEDELLEVADRVRIAYFPEATRATVAGPYDISLVEGSITTPSDAERIEQVRAASRILVTIGACATAGGIQALRNAASVHEYLTVVYPHPEYIATLGRSTPIAAHVTVDLQLRGCPIDRHQLLEVIAALLRGRRPRIPTASVCTECKRRGTVCVAVAEGMPCLGPVTQAGCGALCPAFHRGCYGCFGPQDTPNTASLASVLGDQGTDRRDVRRLFATFNAGAEAFRSQGLAAPDAQEVAP
;
A
#
# COMPACT_ATOMS: atom_id res chain seq x y z
N MET A 1 -34.36 -25.04 27.16
CA MET A 1 -34.66 -24.51 25.82
C MET A 1 -33.38 -24.53 25.00
N THR A 2 -33.21 -25.56 24.20
CA THR A 2 -32.07 -25.77 23.32
C THR A 2 -32.32 -25.01 22.01
N LEU A 3 -31.52 -24.00 21.73
CA LEU A 3 -31.57 -23.27 20.47
C LEU A 3 -30.98 -24.15 19.36
N THR A 4 -31.80 -24.51 18.39
CA THR A 4 -31.39 -25.23 17.19
C THR A 4 -30.53 -24.30 16.34
N PRO A 5 -29.34 -24.72 15.83
CA PRO A 5 -28.56 -23.92 14.91
C PRO A 5 -29.32 -23.68 13.62
N LEU A 6 -29.36 -22.42 13.18
CA LEU A 6 -29.89 -22.07 11.86
C LEU A 6 -29.04 -22.75 10.78
N ALA A 7 -29.64 -23.70 10.08
CA ALA A 7 -29.05 -24.33 8.92
C ALA A 7 -28.80 -23.26 7.84
N VAL A 8 -27.56 -23.08 7.48
CA VAL A 8 -27.17 -22.30 6.29
C VAL A 8 -27.74 -23.08 5.09
N ARG A 9 -28.76 -22.51 4.43
CA ARG A 9 -29.25 -23.07 3.16
C ARG A 9 -28.11 -22.91 2.13
N PRO A 10 -27.69 -23.98 1.44
CA PRO A 10 -26.85 -23.82 0.27
C PRO A 10 -27.66 -23.04 -0.76
N SER A 11 -27.08 -21.94 -1.26
CA SER A 11 -27.63 -21.15 -2.35
C SER A 11 -27.71 -22.06 -3.58
N THR A 12 -28.91 -22.40 -3.99
CA THR A 12 -29.23 -23.14 -5.21
C THR A 12 -28.85 -22.28 -6.41
N GLU A 13 -28.19 -22.94 -7.38
CA GLU A 13 -27.94 -22.49 -8.75
C GLU A 13 -27.30 -21.11 -8.91
N THR A 14 -26.00 -21.09 -9.16
CA THR A 14 -25.28 -19.93 -9.61
C THR A 14 -25.79 -19.56 -11.00
N GLU A 15 -26.74 -18.61 -11.05
CA GLU A 15 -27.07 -17.92 -12.28
C GLU A 15 -25.76 -17.42 -12.90
N PHE A 16 -25.48 -17.82 -14.15
CA PHE A 16 -24.24 -17.46 -14.84
C PHE A 16 -24.20 -15.93 -15.01
N ASP A 17 -23.45 -15.25 -14.16
CA ASP A 17 -23.21 -13.82 -14.28
C ASP A 17 -22.01 -13.60 -15.21
N PRO A 18 -22.20 -13.06 -16.41
CA PRO A 18 -21.14 -12.86 -17.41
C PRO A 18 -20.16 -11.74 -17.03
N ARG A 19 -20.45 -10.97 -15.97
CA ARG A 19 -19.57 -9.88 -15.53
C ARG A 19 -18.28 -10.43 -14.93
N PRO A 20 -17.13 -9.78 -15.20
CA PRO A 20 -15.87 -10.13 -14.55
C PRO A 20 -15.99 -10.12 -13.02
N SER A 21 -15.39 -11.11 -12.37
CA SER A 21 -15.40 -11.26 -10.92
C SER A 21 -14.27 -10.42 -10.28
N LEU A 22 -14.63 -9.63 -9.26
CA LEU A 22 -13.72 -8.83 -8.45
C LEU A 22 -13.63 -9.43 -7.04
N ALA A 23 -12.40 -9.64 -6.57
CA ALA A 23 -12.10 -9.98 -5.18
C ALA A 23 -11.24 -8.90 -4.53
N VAL A 24 -11.55 -8.55 -3.28
CA VAL A 24 -10.78 -7.60 -2.48
C VAL A 24 -10.27 -8.31 -1.23
N TRP A 25 -8.96 -8.34 -1.08
CA TRP A 25 -8.25 -9.11 -0.05
C TRP A 25 -7.54 -8.20 0.92
N LYS A 26 -7.63 -8.55 2.20
CA LYS A 26 -6.96 -7.86 3.29
C LYS A 26 -5.85 -8.71 3.90
N PHE A 27 -4.69 -8.10 4.08
CA PHE A 27 -3.59 -8.56 4.92
C PHE A 27 -3.28 -7.50 6.00
N ALA A 28 -2.08 -7.47 6.57
CA ALA A 28 -1.77 -6.51 7.62
C ALA A 28 -1.81 -5.05 7.09
N SER A 29 -2.85 -4.29 7.46
CA SER A 29 -3.12 -2.93 7.01
C SER A 29 -4.00 -2.17 7.99
N CYS A 30 -4.26 -0.90 7.69
CA CYS A 30 -5.24 -0.05 8.38
C CYS A 30 -6.58 0.05 7.65
N ASP A 31 -6.77 -0.70 6.54
CA ASP A 31 -7.95 -0.73 5.66
C ASP A 31 -8.22 0.57 4.88
N GLY A 32 -7.33 1.55 4.97
CA GLY A 32 -7.51 2.85 4.30
C GLY A 32 -7.68 2.76 2.78
N CYS A 33 -7.07 1.76 2.14
CA CYS A 33 -7.23 1.56 0.70
C CYS A 33 -8.57 0.91 0.36
N GLN A 34 -9.09 -0.02 1.17
CA GLN A 34 -10.43 -0.57 1.02
C GLN A 34 -11.50 0.49 1.31
N LEU A 35 -11.29 1.32 2.35
CA LEU A 35 -12.16 2.45 2.62
C LEU A 35 -12.17 3.46 1.47
N THR A 36 -11.04 3.66 0.78
CA THR A 36 -10.99 4.50 -0.43
C THR A 36 -11.88 3.93 -1.54
N LEU A 37 -11.92 2.61 -1.71
CA LEU A 37 -12.83 1.96 -2.64
C LEU A 37 -14.30 2.17 -2.24
N LEU A 38 -14.64 1.99 -0.96
CA LEU A 38 -16.00 2.20 -0.45
C LEU A 38 -16.44 3.67 -0.54
N ASN A 39 -15.51 4.61 -0.36
CA ASN A 39 -15.76 6.04 -0.47
C ASN A 39 -15.88 6.55 -1.93
N CYS A 40 -15.83 5.67 -2.93
CA CYS A 40 -16.15 6.03 -4.31
C CYS A 40 -17.66 6.25 -4.52
N GLU A 41 -18.50 5.85 -3.55
CA GLU A 41 -19.94 6.11 -3.54
C GLU A 41 -20.63 5.79 -4.89
N ASP A 42 -21.09 6.81 -5.60
CA ASP A 42 -21.81 6.63 -6.89
C ASP A 42 -20.94 5.94 -7.97
N GLU A 43 -19.65 6.27 -8.04
CA GLU A 43 -18.73 5.60 -8.97
C GLU A 43 -18.53 4.12 -8.61
N LEU A 44 -18.66 3.74 -7.33
CA LEU A 44 -18.64 2.34 -6.92
C LEU A 44 -19.87 1.58 -7.44
N LEU A 45 -21.04 2.22 -7.51
CA LEU A 45 -22.24 1.62 -8.10
C LEU A 45 -22.03 1.38 -9.60
N GLU A 46 -21.46 2.34 -10.34
CA GLU A 46 -21.08 2.10 -11.76
C GLU A 46 -20.10 0.93 -11.93
N VAL A 47 -19.14 0.79 -11.02
CA VAL A 47 -18.22 -0.35 -11.01
C VAL A 47 -19.00 -1.65 -10.73
N ALA A 48 -19.87 -1.67 -9.73
CA ALA A 48 -20.66 -2.83 -9.35
C ALA A 48 -21.63 -3.29 -10.46
N ASP A 49 -22.09 -2.38 -11.31
CA ASP A 49 -22.88 -2.73 -12.51
C ASP A 49 -22.05 -3.45 -13.58
N ARG A 50 -20.73 -3.23 -13.60
CA ARG A 50 -19.82 -3.78 -14.62
C ARG A 50 -19.00 -4.96 -14.15
N VAL A 51 -18.85 -5.15 -12.83
CA VAL A 51 -18.14 -6.28 -12.22
C VAL A 51 -19.02 -6.95 -11.18
N ARG A 52 -18.87 -8.24 -11.01
CA ARG A 52 -19.44 -8.98 -9.90
C ARG A 52 -18.47 -8.92 -8.73
N ILE A 53 -18.83 -8.25 -7.63
CA ILE A 53 -18.06 -8.29 -6.37
C ILE A 53 -18.26 -9.70 -5.78
N ALA A 54 -17.27 -10.57 -6.01
CA ALA A 54 -17.34 -11.99 -5.61
C ALA A 54 -16.78 -12.22 -4.20
N TYR A 55 -15.83 -11.39 -3.77
CA TYR A 55 -15.23 -11.48 -2.44
C TYR A 55 -14.82 -10.08 -1.96
N PHE A 56 -15.47 -9.58 -0.93
CA PHE A 56 -15.09 -8.31 -0.28
C PHE A 56 -15.66 -8.30 1.16
N PRO A 57 -14.98 -8.93 2.13
CA PRO A 57 -15.51 -9.11 3.49
C PRO A 57 -15.79 -7.80 4.23
N GLU A 58 -15.11 -6.70 3.92
CA GLU A 58 -15.38 -5.38 4.52
C GLU A 58 -16.70 -4.77 4.03
N ALA A 59 -17.19 -5.17 2.85
CA ALA A 59 -18.41 -4.62 2.26
C ALA A 59 -19.60 -5.57 2.39
N THR A 60 -19.38 -6.89 2.32
CA THR A 60 -20.47 -7.86 2.26
C THR A 60 -20.08 -9.22 2.86
N ARG A 61 -21.05 -9.94 3.41
CA ARG A 61 -20.91 -11.33 3.83
C ARG A 61 -21.06 -12.34 2.69
N ALA A 62 -21.60 -11.89 1.55
CA ALA A 62 -21.77 -12.75 0.38
C ALA A 62 -20.39 -13.02 -0.24
N THR A 63 -20.03 -14.28 -0.36
CA THR A 63 -18.77 -14.71 -0.99
C THR A 63 -19.07 -15.76 -2.04
N VAL A 64 -18.40 -15.62 -3.19
CA VAL A 64 -18.43 -16.60 -4.28
C VAL A 64 -17.02 -17.12 -4.45
N ALA A 65 -16.89 -18.45 -4.53
CA ALA A 65 -15.58 -19.07 -4.73
C ALA A 65 -14.98 -18.68 -6.09
N GLY A 66 -13.64 -18.55 -6.13
CA GLY A 66 -12.88 -18.28 -7.34
C GLY A 66 -12.95 -19.41 -8.40
N PRO A 67 -12.24 -19.25 -9.51
CA PRO A 67 -11.22 -18.23 -9.76
C PRO A 67 -11.80 -16.82 -9.99
N TYR A 68 -10.97 -15.81 -9.73
CA TYR A 68 -11.33 -14.39 -9.84
C TYR A 68 -10.62 -13.75 -11.04
N ASP A 69 -11.33 -12.87 -11.77
CA ASP A 69 -10.75 -12.14 -12.88
C ASP A 69 -9.78 -11.05 -12.42
N ILE A 70 -10.18 -10.32 -11.38
CA ILE A 70 -9.38 -9.25 -10.78
C ILE A 70 -9.36 -9.44 -9.27
N SER A 71 -8.17 -9.48 -8.68
CA SER A 71 -7.97 -9.43 -7.23
C SER A 71 -7.25 -8.15 -6.85
N LEU A 72 -7.85 -7.33 -5.99
CA LEU A 72 -7.22 -6.20 -5.32
C LEU A 72 -6.70 -6.69 -3.96
N VAL A 73 -5.41 -6.51 -3.71
CA VAL A 73 -4.75 -7.01 -2.49
C VAL A 73 -4.19 -5.84 -1.70
N GLU A 74 -4.75 -5.59 -0.51
CA GLU A 74 -4.25 -4.62 0.46
C GLU A 74 -3.49 -5.30 1.59
N GLY A 75 -2.50 -4.61 2.12
CA GLY A 75 -1.76 -5.04 3.30
C GLY A 75 -0.43 -5.73 2.99
N SER A 76 0.39 -5.86 4.02
CA SER A 76 1.70 -6.51 3.98
C SER A 76 1.64 -7.90 4.60
N ILE A 77 2.63 -8.73 4.30
CA ILE A 77 2.77 -10.06 4.89
C ILE A 77 3.56 -9.95 6.19
N THR A 78 2.92 -10.36 7.28
CA THR A 78 3.47 -10.22 8.64
C THR A 78 3.40 -11.50 9.46
N THR A 79 2.64 -12.50 9.01
CA THR A 79 2.49 -13.80 9.69
C THR A 79 2.76 -14.95 8.73
N PRO A 80 3.14 -16.15 9.24
CA PRO A 80 3.30 -17.34 8.39
C PRO A 80 2.00 -17.70 7.63
N SER A 81 0.85 -17.58 8.28
CA SER A 81 -0.47 -17.85 7.65
C SER A 81 -0.79 -16.86 6.52
N ASP A 82 -0.35 -15.60 6.63
CA ASP A 82 -0.49 -14.63 5.53
C ASP A 82 0.36 -15.03 4.32
N ALA A 83 1.59 -15.54 4.57
CA ALA A 83 2.47 -16.00 3.49
C ALA A 83 1.86 -17.18 2.71
N GLU A 84 1.27 -18.15 3.39
CA GLU A 84 0.55 -19.26 2.75
C GLU A 84 -0.71 -18.77 2.02
N ARG A 85 -1.46 -17.88 2.64
CA ARG A 85 -2.72 -17.36 2.08
C ARG A 85 -2.50 -16.55 0.81
N ILE A 86 -1.44 -15.76 0.71
CA ILE A 86 -1.20 -14.97 -0.52
C ILE A 86 -0.87 -15.85 -1.72
N GLU A 87 -0.24 -17.00 -1.54
CA GLU A 87 -0.01 -17.97 -2.61
C GLU A 87 -1.35 -18.52 -3.13
N GLN A 88 -2.29 -18.85 -2.24
CA GLN A 88 -3.63 -19.28 -2.61
C GLN A 88 -4.40 -18.18 -3.35
N VAL A 89 -4.32 -16.94 -2.87
CA VAL A 89 -4.92 -15.78 -3.54
C VAL A 89 -4.34 -15.60 -4.94
N ARG A 90 -3.02 -15.72 -5.11
CA ARG A 90 -2.38 -15.64 -6.44
C ARG A 90 -2.87 -16.74 -7.37
N ALA A 91 -2.94 -17.97 -6.89
CA ALA A 91 -3.40 -19.12 -7.67
C ALA A 91 -4.86 -18.98 -8.13
N ALA A 92 -5.70 -18.34 -7.31
CA ALA A 92 -7.11 -18.09 -7.62
C ALA A 92 -7.36 -16.81 -8.44
N SER A 93 -6.34 -16.03 -8.80
CA SER A 93 -6.49 -14.74 -9.44
C SER A 93 -5.91 -14.73 -10.86
N ARG A 94 -6.69 -14.29 -11.85
CA ARG A 94 -6.19 -14.07 -13.21
C ARG A 94 -5.28 -12.83 -13.26
N ILE A 95 -5.74 -11.72 -12.67
CA ILE A 95 -4.97 -10.47 -12.53
C ILE A 95 -4.91 -10.12 -11.05
N LEU A 96 -3.71 -9.96 -10.50
CA LEU A 96 -3.47 -9.55 -9.12
C LEU A 96 -2.90 -8.14 -9.09
N VAL A 97 -3.64 -7.24 -8.46
CA VAL A 97 -3.28 -5.83 -8.27
C VAL A 97 -3.01 -5.57 -6.79
N THR A 98 -1.83 -5.15 -6.44
CA THR A 98 -1.55 -4.66 -5.08
C THR A 98 -1.98 -3.21 -4.93
N ILE A 99 -2.68 -2.89 -3.84
CA ILE A 99 -3.17 -1.55 -3.53
C ILE A 99 -2.58 -1.04 -2.23
N GLY A 100 -2.03 0.16 -2.29
CA GLY A 100 -1.49 0.88 -1.15
C GLY A 100 -0.03 0.57 -0.79
N ALA A 101 0.57 1.43 0.01
CA ALA A 101 1.96 1.33 0.46
C ALA A 101 2.25 0.04 1.24
N CYS A 102 1.26 -0.50 1.98
CA CYS A 102 1.41 -1.75 2.72
C CYS A 102 1.69 -2.92 1.76
N ALA A 103 0.87 -3.08 0.73
CA ALA A 103 1.01 -4.17 -0.24
C ALA A 103 2.23 -4.00 -1.15
N THR A 104 2.59 -2.75 -1.50
CA THR A 104 3.67 -2.46 -2.46
C THR A 104 5.06 -2.30 -1.84
N ALA A 105 5.14 -1.95 -0.53
CA ALA A 105 6.42 -1.65 0.13
C ALA A 105 6.49 -2.12 1.60
N GLY A 106 5.54 -2.93 2.07
CA GLY A 106 5.47 -3.36 3.46
C GLY A 106 4.79 -2.35 4.40
N GLY A 107 4.50 -1.13 3.93
CA GLY A 107 3.77 -0.09 4.66
C GLY A 107 4.49 0.44 5.89
N ILE A 108 3.72 1.09 6.77
CA ILE A 108 4.22 1.56 8.07
C ILE A 108 4.69 0.37 8.95
N GLN A 109 4.14 -0.81 8.75
CA GLN A 109 4.54 -2.04 9.44
C GLN A 109 6.00 -2.41 9.15
N ALA A 110 6.56 -1.98 8.00
CA ALA A 110 7.95 -2.22 7.64
C ALA A 110 8.96 -1.43 8.52
N LEU A 111 8.51 -0.46 9.31
CA LEU A 111 9.36 0.23 10.29
C LEU A 111 9.95 -0.74 11.31
N ARG A 112 9.23 -1.80 11.67
CA ARG A 112 9.74 -2.86 12.55
C ARG A 112 10.96 -3.60 11.98
N ASN A 113 11.18 -3.52 10.65
CA ASN A 113 12.31 -4.17 9.99
C ASN A 113 13.66 -3.52 10.34
N ALA A 114 13.65 -2.37 11.03
CA ALA A 114 14.86 -1.67 11.48
C ALA A 114 15.51 -2.31 12.72
N ALA A 115 14.79 -3.20 13.44
CA ALA A 115 15.29 -3.87 14.64
C ALA A 115 14.73 -5.31 14.74
N SER A 116 15.08 -6.01 15.78
CA SER A 116 14.58 -7.37 16.06
C SER A 116 13.13 -7.34 16.52
N VAL A 117 12.23 -7.97 15.76
CA VAL A 117 10.82 -8.13 16.17
C VAL A 117 10.71 -8.92 17.48
N HIS A 118 11.62 -9.88 17.70
CA HIS A 118 11.65 -10.66 18.96
C HIS A 118 11.90 -9.77 20.18
N GLU A 119 12.84 -8.82 20.08
CA GLU A 119 13.10 -7.84 21.15
C GLU A 119 11.86 -6.97 21.41
N TYR A 120 11.18 -6.49 20.37
CA TYR A 120 9.93 -5.75 20.55
C TYR A 120 8.84 -6.58 21.25
N LEU A 121 8.68 -7.85 20.87
CA LEU A 121 7.68 -8.73 21.48
C LEU A 121 7.93 -8.94 22.97
N THR A 122 9.17 -9.18 23.35
CA THR A 122 9.53 -9.41 24.76
C THR A 122 9.34 -8.18 25.66
N VAL A 123 9.46 -6.97 25.09
CA VAL A 123 9.24 -5.72 25.82
C VAL A 123 7.75 -5.37 25.92
N VAL A 124 6.97 -5.66 24.87
CA VAL A 124 5.58 -5.19 24.76
C VAL A 124 4.59 -6.20 25.34
N TYR A 125 4.84 -7.50 25.18
CA TYR A 125 3.88 -8.56 25.54
C TYR A 125 4.37 -9.42 26.70
N PRO A 126 3.53 -9.65 27.74
CA PRO A 126 3.86 -10.57 28.84
C PRO A 126 4.07 -12.01 28.37
N HIS A 127 3.39 -12.42 27.29
CA HIS A 127 3.39 -13.76 26.73
C HIS A 127 3.68 -13.70 25.21
N PRO A 128 4.94 -13.37 24.81
CA PRO A 128 5.32 -13.24 23.39
C PRO A 128 5.17 -14.55 22.61
N GLU A 129 5.21 -15.71 23.28
CA GLU A 129 5.04 -17.04 22.70
C GLU A 129 3.65 -17.28 22.08
N TYR A 130 2.64 -16.49 22.45
CA TYR A 130 1.30 -16.58 21.88
C TYR A 130 1.14 -15.81 20.56
N ILE A 131 2.16 -15.06 20.17
CA ILE A 131 2.11 -14.19 18.99
C ILE A 131 2.87 -14.83 17.83
N ALA A 132 2.13 -15.37 16.87
CA ALA A 132 2.72 -15.85 15.62
C ALA A 132 2.99 -14.63 14.70
N THR A 133 4.27 -14.36 14.42
CA THR A 133 4.68 -13.29 13.52
C THR A 133 5.97 -13.64 12.78
N LEU A 134 6.11 -13.11 11.56
CA LEU A 134 7.38 -13.14 10.84
C LEU A 134 8.34 -12.09 11.41
N GLY A 135 9.64 -12.30 11.28
CA GLY A 135 10.66 -11.34 11.71
C GLY A 135 10.64 -10.03 10.92
N ARG A 136 9.95 -9.98 9.80
CA ARG A 136 9.87 -8.80 8.93
C ARG A 136 8.46 -8.63 8.39
N SER A 137 8.08 -7.37 8.10
CA SER A 137 6.94 -7.04 7.25
C SER A 137 7.43 -6.90 5.82
N THR A 138 6.82 -7.62 4.88
CA THR A 138 7.24 -7.67 3.48
C THR A 138 6.09 -7.31 2.54
N PRO A 139 6.39 -6.69 1.37
CA PRO A 139 5.40 -6.45 0.34
C PRO A 139 4.92 -7.76 -0.29
N ILE A 140 3.76 -7.73 -0.92
CA ILE A 140 3.16 -8.90 -1.62
C ILE A 140 4.09 -9.46 -2.70
N ALA A 141 4.78 -8.58 -3.43
CA ALA A 141 5.70 -8.97 -4.51
C ALA A 141 6.92 -9.76 -4.04
N ALA A 142 7.20 -9.82 -2.73
CA ALA A 142 8.24 -10.68 -2.16
C ALA A 142 7.81 -12.17 -2.08
N HIS A 143 6.53 -12.46 -2.23
CA HIS A 143 5.96 -13.81 -2.10
C HIS A 143 5.38 -14.34 -3.42
N VAL A 144 4.72 -13.47 -4.20
CA VAL A 144 4.03 -13.88 -5.43
C VAL A 144 4.22 -12.84 -6.54
N THR A 145 4.03 -13.27 -7.80
CA THR A 145 4.03 -12.36 -8.95
C THR A 145 2.83 -11.42 -8.89
N VAL A 146 3.08 -10.13 -9.02
CA VAL A 146 2.10 -9.05 -9.05
C VAL A 146 1.99 -8.49 -10.46
N ASP A 147 0.78 -8.41 -11.01
CA ASP A 147 0.55 -7.93 -12.38
C ASP A 147 0.54 -6.38 -12.47
N LEU A 148 0.06 -5.72 -11.41
CA LEU A 148 -0.01 -4.26 -11.32
C LEU A 148 0.11 -3.78 -9.88
N GLN A 149 0.75 -2.63 -9.67
CA GLN A 149 0.85 -1.98 -8.38
C GLN A 149 0.18 -0.60 -8.41
N LEU A 150 -0.77 -0.37 -7.52
CA LEU A 150 -1.36 0.95 -7.26
C LEU A 150 -0.85 1.46 -5.91
N ARG A 151 0.00 2.48 -5.95
CA ARG A 151 0.68 3.01 -4.76
C ARG A 151 -0.14 4.11 -4.09
N GLY A 152 0.17 4.38 -2.84
CA GLY A 152 -0.45 5.44 -2.03
C GLY A 152 -0.68 5.01 -0.59
N CYS A 153 -0.81 5.96 0.31
CA CYS A 153 -1.19 5.71 1.71
C CYS A 153 -2.17 6.80 2.18
N PRO A 154 -3.48 6.58 1.92
CA PRO A 154 -4.07 5.55 1.07
C PRO A 154 -3.88 5.80 -0.42
N ILE A 155 -4.39 4.88 -1.26
CA ILE A 155 -4.46 5.05 -2.72
C ILE A 155 -5.36 6.24 -3.11
N ASP A 156 -5.16 6.76 -4.32
CA ASP A 156 -6.08 7.75 -4.90
C ASP A 156 -7.28 7.07 -5.58
N ARG A 157 -8.51 7.57 -5.30
CA ARG A 157 -9.75 6.98 -5.82
C ARG A 157 -9.83 7.02 -7.35
N HIS A 158 -9.36 8.12 -7.98
CA HIS A 158 -9.43 8.27 -9.43
C HIS A 158 -8.47 7.32 -10.13
N GLN A 159 -7.28 7.08 -9.55
CA GLN A 159 -6.37 6.06 -10.05
C GLN A 159 -6.94 4.64 -9.89
N LEU A 160 -7.62 4.35 -8.78
CA LEU A 160 -8.28 3.06 -8.57
C LEU A 160 -9.36 2.82 -9.63
N LEU A 161 -10.22 3.80 -9.88
CA LEU A 161 -11.27 3.73 -10.91
C LEU A 161 -10.66 3.58 -12.32
N GLU A 162 -9.56 4.30 -12.61
CA GLU A 162 -8.82 4.14 -13.86
C GLU A 162 -8.26 2.72 -14.01
N VAL A 163 -7.69 2.14 -12.94
CA VAL A 163 -7.19 0.76 -12.95
C VAL A 163 -8.32 -0.21 -13.29
N ILE A 164 -9.43 -0.15 -12.58
CA ILE A 164 -10.57 -1.04 -12.79
C ILE A 164 -11.11 -0.87 -14.22
N ALA A 165 -11.38 0.36 -14.64
CA ALA A 165 -11.90 0.65 -15.99
C ALA A 165 -10.93 0.22 -17.11
N ALA A 166 -9.64 0.32 -16.90
CA ALA A 166 -8.63 -0.11 -17.85
C ALA A 166 -8.60 -1.63 -17.97
N LEU A 167 -8.59 -2.35 -16.84
CA LEU A 167 -8.56 -3.81 -16.81
C LEU A 167 -9.81 -4.41 -17.44
N LEU A 168 -10.99 -3.83 -17.20
CA LEU A 168 -12.26 -4.25 -17.82
C LEU A 168 -12.25 -4.10 -19.35
N ARG A 169 -11.47 -3.14 -19.88
CA ARG A 169 -11.31 -2.91 -21.32
C ARG A 169 -10.07 -3.58 -21.93
N GLY A 170 -9.35 -4.40 -21.16
CA GLY A 170 -8.13 -5.09 -21.61
C GLY A 170 -6.98 -4.15 -21.97
N ARG A 171 -6.94 -2.93 -21.42
CA ARG A 171 -5.88 -1.94 -21.68
C ARG A 171 -5.00 -1.72 -20.44
N ARG A 172 -3.81 -1.17 -20.65
CA ARG A 172 -2.96 -0.74 -19.54
C ARG A 172 -3.52 0.52 -18.85
N PRO A 173 -3.58 0.58 -17.52
CA PRO A 173 -3.95 1.78 -16.79
C PRO A 173 -2.96 2.93 -17.01
N ARG A 174 -3.46 4.15 -17.02
CA ARG A 174 -2.66 5.37 -17.13
C ARG A 174 -2.39 5.93 -15.74
N ILE A 175 -1.42 5.35 -15.04
CA ILE A 175 -0.98 5.80 -13.72
C ILE A 175 0.22 6.74 -13.88
N PRO A 176 0.26 7.88 -13.17
CA PRO A 176 1.43 8.78 -13.19
C PRO A 176 2.70 8.06 -12.76
N THR A 177 3.80 8.29 -13.47
CA THR A 177 5.13 7.75 -13.15
C THR A 177 6.11 8.85 -12.75
N ALA A 178 5.79 10.11 -13.09
CA ALA A 178 6.57 11.27 -12.75
C ALA A 178 6.51 11.61 -11.26
N SER A 179 7.36 12.55 -10.82
CA SER A 179 7.39 12.98 -9.43
C SER A 179 6.23 13.91 -9.04
N VAL A 180 5.91 14.01 -7.74
CA VAL A 180 4.94 14.96 -7.16
C VAL A 180 5.23 16.40 -7.56
N CYS A 181 6.50 16.75 -7.83
CA CYS A 181 6.86 18.08 -8.30
C CYS A 181 6.14 18.48 -9.60
N THR A 182 5.77 17.54 -10.46
CA THR A 182 4.96 17.82 -11.65
C THR A 182 3.56 18.30 -11.29
N GLU A 183 2.96 17.73 -10.26
CA GLU A 183 1.65 18.16 -9.75
C GLU A 183 1.73 19.51 -9.05
N CYS A 184 2.79 19.76 -8.25
CA CYS A 184 3.05 21.08 -7.66
C CYS A 184 3.09 22.17 -8.75
N LYS A 185 3.81 21.93 -9.85
CA LYS A 185 3.92 22.88 -10.96
C LYS A 185 2.58 23.09 -11.67
N ARG A 186 1.83 22.02 -11.95
CA ARG A 186 0.50 22.12 -12.58
C ARG A 186 -0.51 22.88 -11.71
N ARG A 187 -0.39 22.72 -10.40
CA ARG A 187 -1.26 23.38 -9.41
C ARG A 187 -0.85 24.84 -9.16
N GLY A 188 0.33 25.26 -9.59
CA GLY A 188 0.89 26.58 -9.28
C GLY A 188 1.32 26.73 -7.81
N THR A 189 1.57 25.60 -7.12
CA THR A 189 1.99 25.59 -5.72
C THR A 189 3.42 26.12 -5.59
N VAL A 190 3.65 27.03 -4.67
CA VAL A 190 5.00 27.49 -4.30
C VAL A 190 5.78 26.30 -3.74
N CYS A 191 7.04 26.16 -4.17
CA CYS A 191 7.88 25.06 -3.71
C CYS A 191 8.31 25.30 -2.25
N VAL A 192 7.77 24.56 -1.32
CA VAL A 192 8.06 24.67 0.12
C VAL A 192 9.52 24.37 0.46
N ALA A 193 10.19 23.54 -0.33
CA ALA A 193 11.61 23.24 -0.13
C ALA A 193 12.50 24.45 -0.49
N VAL A 194 12.10 25.24 -1.51
CA VAL A 194 12.86 26.42 -1.96
C VAL A 194 12.48 27.67 -1.18
N ALA A 195 11.18 27.90 -1.01
CA ALA A 195 10.68 29.14 -0.40
C ALA A 195 10.76 29.14 1.14
N GLU A 196 10.64 27.96 1.74
CA GLU A 196 10.51 27.82 3.20
C GLU A 196 11.62 26.95 3.82
N GLY A 197 12.53 26.40 3.00
CA GLY A 197 13.61 25.50 3.47
C GLY A 197 13.09 24.19 4.06
N MET A 198 11.85 23.80 3.74
CA MET A 198 11.19 22.65 4.35
C MET A 198 11.62 21.34 3.69
N PRO A 199 12.04 20.31 4.45
CA PRO A 199 12.38 19.01 3.89
C PRO A 199 11.19 18.39 3.13
N CYS A 200 11.44 17.93 1.90
CA CYS A 200 10.37 17.46 1.00
C CYS A 200 10.84 16.30 0.13
N LEU A 201 10.14 15.16 0.19
CA LEU A 201 10.39 13.99 -0.67
C LEU A 201 9.71 14.07 -2.05
N GLY A 202 9.05 15.18 -2.38
CA GLY A 202 8.34 15.37 -3.66
C GLY A 202 9.15 15.05 -4.90
N PRO A 203 10.45 15.42 -4.99
CA PRO A 203 11.28 15.11 -6.15
C PRO A 203 11.45 13.63 -6.47
N VAL A 204 11.41 12.77 -5.46
CA VAL A 204 11.63 11.32 -5.58
C VAL A 204 10.36 10.50 -5.40
N THR A 205 9.23 11.14 -5.06
CA THR A 205 7.94 10.47 -4.81
C THR A 205 7.08 10.47 -6.05
N GLN A 206 6.46 9.34 -6.37
CA GLN A 206 5.51 9.19 -7.47
C GLN A 206 4.31 10.12 -7.28
N ALA A 207 3.90 10.79 -8.37
CA ALA A 207 2.70 11.62 -8.45
C ALA A 207 1.41 10.79 -8.30
N GLY A 208 0.30 11.47 -7.97
CA GLY A 208 -1.02 10.85 -7.89
C GLY A 208 -1.90 11.40 -6.78
N CYS A 209 -1.32 12.16 -5.83
CA CYS A 209 -2.05 12.78 -4.72
C CYS A 209 -2.47 14.24 -5.00
N GLY A 210 -2.21 14.77 -6.22
CA GLY A 210 -2.48 16.17 -6.55
C GLY A 210 -1.61 17.16 -5.78
N ALA A 211 -0.41 16.75 -5.30
CA ALA A 211 0.50 17.56 -4.47
C ALA A 211 -0.19 18.12 -3.21
N LEU A 212 -0.99 17.31 -2.54
CA LEU A 212 -1.81 17.73 -1.39
C LEU A 212 -0.96 18.40 -0.30
N CYS A 213 0.11 17.76 0.18
CA CYS A 213 0.93 18.30 1.26
C CYS A 213 1.57 19.65 0.91
N PRO A 214 2.24 19.82 -0.24
CA PRO A 214 2.80 21.12 -0.63
C PRO A 214 1.75 22.23 -0.78
N ALA A 215 0.54 21.90 -1.19
CA ALA A 215 -0.55 22.88 -1.28
C ALA A 215 -1.01 23.42 0.08
N PHE A 216 -0.67 22.75 1.17
CA PHE A 216 -0.93 23.16 2.55
C PHE A 216 0.36 23.50 3.30
N HIS A 217 1.38 24.01 2.59
CA HIS A 217 2.67 24.42 3.17
C HIS A 217 3.34 23.31 3.98
N ARG A 218 3.34 22.07 3.44
CA ARG A 218 4.04 20.92 4.04
C ARG A 218 4.91 20.21 3.01
N GLY A 219 6.08 19.76 3.42
CA GLY A 219 6.90 18.87 2.59
C GLY A 219 6.17 17.57 2.27
N CYS A 220 6.50 16.96 1.14
CA CYS A 220 5.99 15.64 0.78
C CYS A 220 6.59 14.57 1.70
N TYR A 221 5.74 13.66 2.20
CA TYR A 221 6.13 12.56 3.10
C TYR A 221 6.39 11.23 2.38
N GLY A 222 6.37 11.20 1.04
CA GLY A 222 6.68 9.98 0.29
C GLY A 222 5.61 8.89 0.31
N CYS A 223 4.36 9.19 0.66
CA CYS A 223 3.31 8.18 0.84
C CYS A 223 2.92 7.43 -0.44
N PHE A 224 3.19 7.99 -1.64
CA PHE A 224 3.01 7.31 -2.93
C PHE A 224 4.24 6.50 -3.38
N GLY A 225 5.27 6.40 -2.52
CA GLY A 225 6.48 5.62 -2.82
C GLY A 225 7.37 6.25 -3.89
N PRO A 226 8.45 5.58 -4.25
CA PRO A 226 9.41 6.12 -5.21
C PRO A 226 8.79 6.23 -6.61
N GLN A 227 9.10 7.31 -7.33
CA GLN A 227 8.83 7.45 -8.76
C GLN A 227 9.73 6.49 -9.57
N ASP A 228 9.55 6.37 -10.89
CA ASP A 228 10.25 5.37 -11.71
C ASP A 228 11.78 5.47 -11.69
N THR A 229 12.33 6.69 -11.65
CA THR A 229 13.76 6.95 -11.63
C THR A 229 14.16 7.89 -10.48
N PRO A 230 13.99 7.46 -9.21
CA PRO A 230 14.19 8.32 -8.06
C PRO A 230 15.68 8.49 -7.75
N ASN A 231 16.19 9.71 -7.81
CA ASN A 231 17.55 10.00 -7.34
C ASN A 231 17.53 10.35 -5.84
N THR A 232 17.35 9.35 -5.00
CA THR A 232 17.23 9.51 -3.55
C THR A 232 18.53 9.96 -2.91
N ALA A 233 19.68 9.52 -3.42
CA ALA A 233 21.00 9.93 -2.90
C ALA A 233 21.25 11.42 -3.12
N SER A 234 20.95 11.95 -4.31
CA SER A 234 21.08 13.38 -4.58
C SER A 234 20.14 14.20 -3.70
N LEU A 235 18.89 13.76 -3.51
CA LEU A 235 17.96 14.46 -2.62
C LEU A 235 18.44 14.44 -1.17
N ALA A 236 18.96 13.33 -0.68
CA ALA A 236 19.51 13.23 0.68
C ALA A 236 20.69 14.20 0.88
N SER A 237 21.58 14.34 -0.11
CA SER A 237 22.68 15.33 -0.09
C SER A 237 22.13 16.77 -0.02
N VAL A 238 21.17 17.11 -0.91
CA VAL A 238 20.57 18.46 -0.94
C VAL A 238 19.88 18.79 0.38
N LEU A 239 19.17 17.85 1.00
CA LEU A 239 18.55 18.07 2.31
C LEU A 239 19.59 18.32 3.41
N GLY A 240 20.72 17.61 3.38
CA GLY A 240 21.85 17.84 4.28
C GLY A 240 22.49 19.24 4.07
N ASP A 241 22.71 19.63 2.83
CA ASP A 241 23.26 20.96 2.48
C ASP A 241 22.32 22.10 2.90
N GLN A 242 21.01 21.83 2.96
CA GLN A 242 19.99 22.75 3.48
C GLN A 242 19.89 22.77 5.01
N GLY A 243 20.73 22.01 5.70
CA GLY A 243 20.80 21.99 7.16
C GLY A 243 19.90 20.96 7.84
N THR A 244 19.26 20.02 7.08
CA THR A 244 18.55 18.90 7.70
C THR A 244 19.55 17.91 8.26
N ASP A 245 19.42 17.58 9.55
CA ASP A 245 20.27 16.58 10.20
C ASP A 245 20.19 15.22 9.49
N ARG A 246 21.32 14.51 9.43
CA ARG A 246 21.41 13.19 8.77
C ARG A 246 20.40 12.19 9.32
N ARG A 247 20.15 12.21 10.63
CA ARG A 247 19.17 11.36 11.29
C ARG A 247 17.75 11.69 10.85
N ASP A 248 17.44 12.96 10.65
CA ASP A 248 16.13 13.41 10.19
C ASP A 248 15.93 13.14 8.70
N VAL A 249 16.96 13.25 7.87
CA VAL A 249 16.92 12.77 6.47
C VAL A 249 16.59 11.27 6.43
N ARG A 250 17.25 10.44 7.26
CA ARG A 250 16.96 9.01 7.36
C ARG A 250 15.51 8.75 7.79
N ARG A 251 15.00 9.48 8.77
CA ARG A 251 13.61 9.38 9.25
C ARG A 251 12.59 9.73 8.18
N LEU A 252 12.88 10.73 7.33
CA LEU A 252 12.00 11.10 6.22
C LEU A 252 11.80 9.95 5.24
N PHE A 253 12.87 9.23 4.89
CA PHE A 253 12.77 8.06 4.00
C PHE A 253 12.19 6.82 4.71
N ALA A 254 12.33 6.72 6.02
CA ALA A 254 11.82 5.63 6.84
C ALA A 254 10.39 5.90 7.33
N THR A 255 9.43 6.09 6.40
CA THR A 255 8.03 6.35 6.71
C THR A 255 7.11 5.31 6.04
N PHE A 256 6.13 5.75 5.25
CA PHE A 256 5.09 4.91 4.65
C PHE A 256 5.62 3.86 3.66
N ASN A 257 6.74 4.12 3.02
CA ASN A 257 7.36 3.26 2.02
C ASN A 257 8.79 2.88 2.40
N ALA A 258 9.07 2.73 3.69
CA ALA A 258 10.39 2.37 4.20
C ALA A 258 10.96 1.07 3.60
N GLY A 259 10.10 0.14 3.21
CA GLY A 259 10.48 -1.12 2.57
C GLY A 259 10.76 -1.01 1.07
N ALA A 260 10.39 0.09 0.40
CA ALA A 260 10.72 0.31 -1.01
C ALA A 260 12.24 0.48 -1.16
N GLU A 261 12.86 -0.24 -2.08
CA GLU A 261 14.32 -0.34 -2.20
C GLU A 261 15.01 1.04 -2.27
N ALA A 262 14.50 1.94 -3.12
CA ALA A 262 15.06 3.28 -3.27
C ALA A 262 14.96 4.13 -2.00
N PHE A 263 13.93 3.96 -1.18
CA PHE A 263 13.78 4.66 0.09
C PHE A 263 14.54 3.97 1.21
N ARG A 264 14.54 2.64 1.23
CA ARG A 264 15.26 1.83 2.20
C ARG A 264 16.76 2.12 2.21
N SER A 265 17.37 2.33 1.04
CA SER A 265 18.79 2.66 0.91
C SER A 265 19.18 3.95 1.62
N GLN A 266 18.24 4.88 1.84
CA GLN A 266 18.47 6.14 2.54
C GLN A 266 17.91 6.12 3.98
N GLY A 267 16.89 5.32 4.26
CA GLY A 267 16.15 5.31 5.54
C GLY A 267 16.58 4.21 6.51
N LEU A 268 16.51 2.96 6.08
CA LEU A 268 16.73 1.79 6.94
C LEU A 268 18.14 1.15 6.76
N ALA A 269 19.09 1.85 6.15
CA ALA A 269 20.48 1.40 6.17
C ALA A 269 20.90 1.17 7.64
N ALA A 270 21.63 0.07 7.89
CA ALA A 270 22.05 -0.30 9.25
C ALA A 270 22.66 0.91 9.97
N PRO A 271 22.40 1.10 11.28
CA PRO A 271 23.05 2.14 12.04
C PRO A 271 24.56 1.99 11.87
N ASP A 272 25.24 3.09 11.56
CA ASP A 272 26.70 3.09 11.60
C ASP A 272 27.09 2.60 13.00
N ALA A 273 28.07 1.69 13.09
CA ALA A 273 28.48 1.04 14.34
C ALA A 273 28.93 2.01 15.47
N GLN A 274 28.91 3.32 15.18
CA GLN A 274 29.24 4.41 16.11
C GLN A 274 28.00 5.03 16.80
N GLU A 275 26.76 4.72 16.39
CA GLU A 275 25.54 5.28 17.02
C GLU A 275 24.95 4.38 18.13
N VAL A 276 25.56 3.23 18.41
CA VAL A 276 25.19 2.37 19.56
C VAL A 276 26.15 2.63 20.71
N ALA A 277 26.11 3.82 21.26
CA ALA A 277 26.66 4.09 22.60
C ALA A 277 25.49 4.27 23.58
N PRO A 278 25.62 3.79 24.81
CA PRO A 278 24.56 3.55 25.80
C PRO A 278 23.80 4.80 26.23
#